data_a98d4cc72e320a3845ad1790658dbe05
#
_entry.id   a98d4cc72e320a3845ad1790658dbe05
#
_cell.length_a   1.000
_cell.length_b   1.000
_cell.length_c   1.000
_cell.angle_alpha   90.00
_cell.angle_beta   90.00
_cell.angle_gamma   90.00
#
_symmetry.space_group_name_H-M   'P 1'
#
loop_
_entity.id
_entity.type
_entity.pdbx_description
1 polymer ?
#
loop_
_entity_poly.entity_id
_entity_poly.type
_entity_poly.pdbx_seq_one_letter_code
_entity_poly.pdbx_strand_id
1 'polypeptide(L)'
;MSVPSPDVGQVRPSPLRSTSMPTEPELERVVASREPIERQMVDLFFDRVPFGLAVFDLEGRLERCNRTWVGFYELYFGAGPDYTAPGRHLNDLIPGNEEAVAELFAAVRGGQVVRQAAQRITIPGLTTYWDVVFAPLFEDGEIVGVLDVVTDATDRVLSTERLEARIRAFTSVSSAMTVDQPLPSTLTTIREQIMRTTSAAAVSIVVWQDRPGPLDDVLTVVADPGFGSGYADAFRQLYEAAGDDRRGADDVRPVELRRDARSTALIDPRFEPVHPYWSRPTPDWDDLVALPLVSGRVFFGELHVHLPAGARVSADDEDYLRAMADQAALAVENSFLFAEETRAAGTAERQRLARELHDSVSQALFSMTLHARTAERRLEPLGPGADLARAEVHRLQELTRGALAEMRALIFELRPDALAEEGLGSALTKQAAAMAAREQVAIPVNAPTTRLPLSADAEEHLYRIALEAMHNALKHAHPSRIGVRLSVGPAGVDLLVDDDGLGFDPAVEHPGHLGLGTMRDRARSLGGSMRIESAPGSGTQVHVNVPAHC
;
A
#
# COMPACT_ATOMS: atom_id res chain seq x y z
N MET A 1 -34.92 44.62 7.47
CA MET A 1 -34.86 45.19 6.12
C MET A 1 -35.53 44.19 5.20
N SER A 2 -36.76 44.49 4.81
CA SER A 2 -37.65 43.62 4.04
C SER A 2 -37.36 43.76 2.55
N VAL A 3 -37.25 42.64 1.85
CA VAL A 3 -37.13 42.61 0.39
C VAL A 3 -38.55 42.60 -0.20
N PRO A 4 -38.88 43.40 -1.19
CA PRO A 4 -40.21 43.43 -1.80
C PRO A 4 -40.38 42.28 -2.82
N SER A 5 -41.55 41.64 -2.78
CA SER A 5 -42.04 40.68 -3.76
C SER A 5 -42.35 41.31 -5.11
N PRO A 6 -42.15 40.58 -6.24
CA PRO A 6 -42.56 41.10 -7.54
C PRO A 6 -44.07 40.97 -7.78
N ASP A 7 -44.61 42.04 -8.31
CA ASP A 7 -46.00 42.24 -8.66
C ASP A 7 -46.44 41.33 -9.82
N VAL A 8 -47.43 40.45 -9.56
CA VAL A 8 -48.02 39.58 -10.59
C VAL A 8 -49.14 40.37 -11.26
N GLY A 9 -48.82 40.97 -12.40
CA GLY A 9 -49.78 41.65 -13.25
C GLY A 9 -50.89 40.70 -13.73
N GLN A 10 -52.12 41.00 -13.30
CA GLN A 10 -53.34 40.35 -13.79
C GLN A 10 -53.52 40.59 -15.30
N VAL A 11 -53.35 39.53 -16.11
CA VAL A 11 -53.75 39.50 -17.52
C VAL A 11 -55.26 39.30 -17.53
N ARG A 12 -55.99 40.33 -17.93
CA ARG A 12 -57.44 40.26 -18.22
C ARG A 12 -57.61 39.45 -19.51
N PRO A 13 -58.51 38.43 -19.54
CA PRO A 13 -58.85 37.74 -20.77
C PRO A 13 -59.58 38.67 -21.75
N SER A 14 -59.07 38.79 -22.96
CA SER A 14 -59.79 39.42 -24.08
C SER A 14 -61.03 38.61 -24.45
N PRO A 15 -62.14 39.24 -24.81
CA PRO A 15 -63.32 38.50 -25.16
C PRO A 15 -63.13 37.68 -26.41
N LEU A 16 -63.42 36.36 -26.33
CA LEU A 16 -63.47 35.46 -27.48
C LEU A 16 -64.42 36.01 -28.51
N ARG A 17 -63.90 36.40 -29.67
CA ARG A 17 -64.73 36.66 -30.85
C ARG A 17 -65.41 35.35 -31.23
N SER A 18 -66.74 35.40 -31.30
CA SER A 18 -67.56 34.34 -31.86
C SER A 18 -67.17 34.17 -33.34
N THR A 19 -66.38 33.14 -33.62
CA THR A 19 -66.11 32.68 -34.98
C THR A 19 -67.25 31.70 -35.32
N SER A 20 -68.00 32.06 -36.36
CA SER A 20 -68.95 31.18 -37.00
C SER A 20 -68.27 29.87 -37.43
N MET A 21 -68.96 28.72 -37.23
CA MET A 21 -68.49 27.44 -37.69
C MET A 21 -68.14 27.50 -39.18
N PRO A 22 -66.94 26.96 -39.58
CA PRO A 22 -66.53 26.96 -40.97
C PRO A 22 -67.50 26.14 -41.82
N THR A 23 -67.77 26.60 -43.01
CA THR A 23 -68.61 25.90 -43.99
C THR A 23 -67.94 24.63 -44.53
N GLU A 24 -68.70 23.64 -44.98
CA GLU A 24 -68.22 22.36 -45.49
C GLU A 24 -67.06 22.49 -46.53
N PRO A 25 -67.09 23.47 -47.47
CA PRO A 25 -65.99 23.71 -48.43
C PRO A 25 -64.71 24.30 -47.75
N GLU A 26 -64.83 25.00 -46.62
CA GLU A 26 -63.69 25.50 -45.87
C GLU A 26 -63.03 24.39 -45.04
N LEU A 27 -63.83 23.45 -44.53
CA LEU A 27 -63.33 22.23 -43.88
C LEU A 27 -62.58 21.32 -44.85
N GLU A 28 -63.11 21.10 -46.08
CA GLU A 28 -62.43 20.34 -47.13
C GLU A 28 -61.10 21.00 -47.55
N ARG A 29 -61.00 22.36 -47.64
CA ARG A 29 -59.75 23.04 -47.89
C ARG A 29 -58.74 22.92 -46.74
N VAL A 30 -59.22 22.94 -45.53
CA VAL A 30 -58.34 22.73 -44.33
C VAL A 30 -57.85 21.28 -44.28
N VAL A 31 -58.68 20.32 -44.64
CA VAL A 31 -58.28 18.91 -44.72
C VAL A 31 -57.31 18.67 -45.88
N ALA A 32 -57.57 19.23 -47.08
CA ALA A 32 -56.68 19.15 -48.22
C ALA A 32 -55.32 19.88 -48.00
N SER A 33 -55.29 20.87 -47.10
CA SER A 33 -54.04 21.54 -46.72
C SER A 33 -53.27 20.84 -45.60
N ARG A 34 -53.85 19.88 -44.89
CA ARG A 34 -53.18 19.09 -43.81
C ARG A 34 -52.26 17.99 -44.33
N GLU A 35 -52.61 17.28 -45.41
CA GLU A 35 -51.76 16.24 -45.99
C GLU A 35 -50.32 16.71 -46.31
N PRO A 36 -50.08 17.88 -46.92
CA PRO A 36 -48.72 18.37 -47.13
C PRO A 36 -47.97 18.69 -45.84
N ILE A 37 -48.69 19.17 -44.79
CA ILE A 37 -48.08 19.50 -43.49
C ILE A 37 -47.73 18.20 -42.76
N GLU A 38 -48.57 17.20 -42.78
CA GLU A 38 -48.30 15.91 -42.16
C GLU A 38 -47.10 15.22 -42.82
N ARG A 39 -46.99 15.20 -44.11
CA ARG A 39 -45.82 14.69 -44.85
C ARG A 39 -44.56 15.51 -44.51
N GLN A 40 -44.61 16.82 -44.49
CA GLN A 40 -43.47 17.65 -44.08
C GLN A 40 -43.04 17.41 -42.62
N MET A 41 -43.98 17.16 -41.71
CA MET A 41 -43.67 16.81 -40.32
C MET A 41 -43.01 15.43 -40.21
N VAL A 42 -43.48 14.44 -40.95
CA VAL A 42 -42.89 13.11 -40.98
C VAL A 42 -41.47 13.15 -41.58
N ASP A 43 -41.26 13.88 -42.66
CA ASP A 43 -39.95 14.05 -43.27
C ASP A 43 -38.98 14.80 -42.34
N LEU A 44 -39.45 15.86 -41.70
CA LEU A 44 -38.65 16.62 -40.73
C LEU A 44 -38.30 15.78 -39.51
N PHE A 45 -39.23 14.95 -39.03
CA PHE A 45 -39.00 14.01 -37.93
C PHE A 45 -37.97 12.96 -38.34
N PHE A 46 -38.15 12.32 -39.51
CA PHE A 46 -37.25 11.31 -40.03
C PHE A 46 -35.80 11.80 -40.12
N ASP A 47 -35.57 13.04 -40.58
CA ASP A 47 -34.23 13.59 -40.79
C ASP A 47 -33.59 14.22 -39.52
N ARG A 48 -34.38 14.52 -38.46
CA ARG A 48 -33.85 15.23 -37.27
C ARG A 48 -33.74 14.41 -36.01
N VAL A 49 -34.17 13.15 -36.06
CA VAL A 49 -34.00 12.27 -34.88
C VAL A 49 -32.52 11.95 -34.64
N PRO A 50 -32.09 11.80 -33.37
CA PRO A 50 -30.69 11.56 -33.02
C PRO A 50 -30.24 10.10 -33.22
N PHE A 51 -31.05 9.29 -33.89
CA PHE A 51 -30.74 7.90 -34.25
C PHE A 51 -30.83 7.69 -35.75
N GLY A 52 -30.05 6.75 -36.27
CA GLY A 52 -30.07 6.40 -37.68
C GLY A 52 -31.34 5.67 -38.01
N LEU A 53 -32.00 6.09 -39.09
CA LEU A 53 -33.17 5.41 -39.69
C LEU A 53 -32.85 5.05 -41.11
N ALA A 54 -33.09 3.80 -41.47
CA ALA A 54 -33.06 3.33 -42.84
C ALA A 54 -34.26 2.44 -43.14
N VAL A 55 -34.74 2.50 -44.38
CA VAL A 55 -35.79 1.65 -44.90
C VAL A 55 -35.20 0.81 -46.02
N PHE A 56 -35.39 -0.49 -45.91
CA PHE A 56 -34.97 -1.47 -46.91
C PHE A 56 -36.20 -2.16 -47.52
N ASP A 57 -36.07 -2.57 -48.78
CA ASP A 57 -37.03 -3.50 -49.37
C ASP A 57 -36.91 -4.91 -48.76
N LEU A 58 -37.78 -5.83 -49.15
CA LEU A 58 -37.75 -7.20 -48.62
C LEU A 58 -36.52 -8.01 -49.10
N GLU A 59 -35.85 -7.58 -50.13
CA GLU A 59 -34.60 -8.13 -50.67
C GLU A 59 -33.36 -7.54 -49.96
N GLY A 60 -33.53 -6.57 -49.06
CA GLY A 60 -32.45 -5.94 -48.30
C GLY A 60 -31.74 -4.81 -49.03
N ARG A 61 -32.39 -4.17 -50.02
CA ARG A 61 -31.89 -2.99 -50.71
C ARG A 61 -32.38 -1.73 -50.05
N LEU A 62 -31.48 -0.79 -49.83
CA LEU A 62 -31.77 0.51 -49.22
C LEU A 62 -32.73 1.30 -50.12
N GLU A 63 -33.87 1.68 -49.60
CA GLU A 63 -34.82 2.57 -50.24
C GLU A 63 -34.63 4.01 -49.80
N ARG A 64 -34.49 4.22 -48.51
CA ARG A 64 -34.36 5.55 -47.91
C ARG A 64 -33.58 5.47 -46.58
N CYS A 65 -32.79 6.49 -46.27
CA CYS A 65 -32.16 6.65 -44.96
C CYS A 65 -32.18 8.11 -44.53
N ASN A 66 -32.11 8.34 -43.26
CA ASN A 66 -32.02 9.70 -42.72
C ASN A 66 -30.56 10.20 -42.63
N ARG A 67 -30.43 11.49 -42.40
CA ARG A 67 -29.11 12.14 -42.31
C ARG A 67 -28.23 11.57 -41.20
N THR A 68 -28.79 11.16 -40.08
CA THR A 68 -28.06 10.56 -38.95
C THR A 68 -27.47 9.21 -39.35
N TRP A 69 -28.24 8.36 -40.09
CA TRP A 69 -27.76 7.09 -40.57
C TRP A 69 -26.59 7.23 -41.56
N VAL A 70 -26.68 8.20 -42.48
CA VAL A 70 -25.57 8.55 -43.40
C VAL A 70 -24.35 9.02 -42.60
N GLY A 71 -24.55 9.87 -41.62
CA GLY A 71 -23.47 10.43 -40.77
C GLY A 71 -22.70 9.34 -40.02
N PHE A 72 -23.33 8.23 -39.65
CA PHE A 72 -22.62 7.10 -39.02
C PHE A 72 -21.65 6.42 -40.00
N TYR A 73 -22.06 6.24 -41.27
CA TYR A 73 -21.18 5.68 -42.29
C TYR A 73 -20.02 6.61 -42.64
N GLU A 74 -20.28 7.92 -42.74
CA GLU A 74 -19.21 8.92 -42.95
C GLU A 74 -18.20 8.92 -41.80
N LEU A 75 -18.68 8.92 -40.57
CA LEU A 75 -17.85 9.01 -39.38
C LEU A 75 -16.98 7.76 -39.14
N TYR A 76 -17.57 6.58 -39.25
CA TYR A 76 -16.90 5.34 -38.86
C TYR A 76 -16.26 4.58 -40.04
N PHE A 77 -16.79 4.75 -41.27
CA PHE A 77 -16.28 4.04 -42.44
C PHE A 77 -15.56 4.96 -43.42
N GLY A 78 -15.58 6.27 -43.19
CA GLY A 78 -15.04 7.25 -44.15
C GLY A 78 -15.75 7.22 -45.49
N ALA A 79 -16.98 6.70 -45.54
CA ALA A 79 -17.73 6.46 -46.76
C ALA A 79 -18.43 7.74 -47.21
N GLY A 80 -18.25 8.11 -48.50
CA GLY A 80 -18.97 9.25 -49.08
C GLY A 80 -20.46 8.96 -49.33
N PRO A 81 -21.24 9.99 -49.74
CA PRO A 81 -22.69 9.87 -49.97
C PRO A 81 -23.12 8.76 -50.95
N ASP A 82 -22.27 8.45 -51.91
CA ASP A 82 -22.53 7.39 -52.88
C ASP A 82 -22.57 5.97 -52.26
N TYR A 83 -21.96 5.81 -51.09
CA TYR A 83 -21.95 4.54 -50.37
C TYR A 83 -23.33 4.20 -49.80
N THR A 84 -24.08 5.20 -49.40
CA THR A 84 -25.43 5.09 -48.81
C THR A 84 -26.54 5.46 -49.80
N ALA A 85 -26.25 5.34 -51.10
CA ALA A 85 -27.23 5.62 -52.14
C ALA A 85 -28.36 4.56 -52.18
N PRO A 86 -29.62 4.95 -52.48
CA PRO A 86 -30.71 3.99 -52.66
C PRO A 86 -30.38 2.90 -53.68
N GLY A 87 -30.87 1.68 -53.44
CA GLY A 87 -30.61 0.48 -54.21
C GLY A 87 -29.40 -0.36 -53.76
N ARG A 88 -28.56 0.15 -52.87
CA ARG A 88 -27.46 -0.63 -52.26
C ARG A 88 -28.01 -1.72 -51.35
N HIS A 89 -27.43 -2.91 -51.44
CA HIS A 89 -27.81 -4.01 -50.56
C HIS A 89 -27.11 -3.87 -49.19
N LEU A 90 -27.79 -4.27 -48.11
CA LEU A 90 -27.23 -4.19 -46.76
C LEU A 90 -25.90 -4.95 -46.62
N ASN A 91 -25.72 -6.08 -47.30
CA ASN A 91 -24.45 -6.82 -47.33
C ASN A 91 -23.28 -6.01 -47.89
N ASP A 92 -23.55 -5.07 -48.81
CA ASP A 92 -22.52 -4.19 -49.37
C ASP A 92 -22.12 -3.10 -48.37
N LEU A 93 -23.04 -2.76 -47.46
CA LEU A 93 -22.86 -1.73 -46.43
C LEU A 93 -22.16 -2.27 -45.20
N ILE A 94 -22.37 -3.55 -44.85
CA ILE A 94 -21.73 -4.24 -43.71
C ILE A 94 -21.18 -5.61 -44.17
N PRO A 95 -20.14 -5.63 -45.00
CA PRO A 95 -19.60 -6.87 -45.58
C PRO A 95 -19.10 -7.84 -44.50
N GLY A 96 -19.22 -9.13 -44.77
CA GLY A 96 -18.82 -10.19 -43.83
C GLY A 96 -19.90 -10.61 -42.84
N ASN A 97 -21.14 -10.09 -43.00
CA ASN A 97 -22.30 -10.45 -42.16
C ASN A 97 -23.46 -11.01 -42.95
N GLU A 98 -23.21 -11.57 -44.14
CA GLU A 98 -24.24 -11.98 -45.11
C GLU A 98 -25.23 -13.01 -44.55
N GLU A 99 -24.75 -13.98 -43.76
CA GLU A 99 -25.58 -15.01 -43.12
C GLU A 99 -26.48 -14.39 -42.03
N ALA A 100 -25.91 -13.53 -41.17
CA ALA A 100 -26.67 -12.84 -40.13
C ALA A 100 -27.74 -11.90 -40.73
N VAL A 101 -27.42 -11.20 -41.82
CA VAL A 101 -28.37 -10.35 -42.53
C VAL A 101 -29.50 -11.18 -43.13
N ALA A 102 -29.20 -12.33 -43.74
CA ALA A 102 -30.22 -13.22 -44.31
C ALA A 102 -31.18 -13.77 -43.24
N GLU A 103 -30.66 -14.20 -42.08
CA GLU A 103 -31.48 -14.66 -40.96
C GLU A 103 -32.36 -13.52 -40.41
N LEU A 104 -31.81 -12.33 -40.28
CA LEU A 104 -32.51 -11.14 -39.80
C LEU A 104 -33.69 -10.80 -40.72
N PHE A 105 -33.47 -10.72 -42.04
CA PHE A 105 -34.52 -10.43 -42.99
C PHE A 105 -35.57 -11.56 -43.04
N ALA A 106 -35.18 -12.83 -42.87
CA ALA A 106 -36.12 -13.94 -42.76
C ALA A 106 -37.05 -13.79 -41.54
N ALA A 107 -36.50 -13.40 -40.37
CA ALA A 107 -37.28 -13.15 -39.17
C ALA A 107 -38.25 -11.97 -39.32
N VAL A 108 -37.79 -10.86 -39.93
CA VAL A 108 -38.62 -9.67 -40.12
C VAL A 108 -39.74 -9.93 -41.16
N ARG A 109 -39.47 -10.67 -42.23
CA ARG A 109 -40.49 -11.14 -43.19
C ARG A 109 -41.53 -12.05 -42.53
N GLY A 110 -41.14 -12.75 -41.44
CA GLY A 110 -42.07 -13.49 -40.58
C GLY A 110 -42.85 -12.63 -39.59
N GLY A 111 -42.74 -11.31 -39.67
CA GLY A 111 -43.45 -10.36 -38.81
C GLY A 111 -42.78 -10.11 -37.44
N GLN A 112 -41.54 -10.57 -37.24
CA GLN A 112 -40.82 -10.39 -35.99
C GLN A 112 -40.05 -9.09 -35.98
N VAL A 113 -40.01 -8.43 -34.82
CA VAL A 113 -39.08 -7.31 -34.55
C VAL A 113 -37.80 -7.89 -33.97
N VAL A 114 -36.70 -7.72 -34.68
CA VAL A 114 -35.37 -8.16 -34.24
C VAL A 114 -34.66 -7.01 -33.55
N ARG A 115 -34.20 -7.24 -32.30
CA ARG A 115 -33.43 -6.25 -31.50
C ARG A 115 -32.08 -6.85 -31.13
N GLN A 116 -31.02 -6.12 -31.41
CA GLN A 116 -29.66 -6.48 -31.05
C GLN A 116 -29.06 -5.30 -30.28
N ALA A 117 -28.78 -5.51 -29.01
CA ALA A 117 -28.14 -4.50 -28.16
C ALA A 117 -26.63 -4.71 -28.14
N ALA A 118 -25.87 -3.62 -28.15
CA ALA A 118 -24.42 -3.60 -28.06
C ALA A 118 -23.73 -4.52 -29.08
N GLN A 119 -24.28 -4.60 -30.32
CA GLN A 119 -23.65 -5.40 -31.37
C GLN A 119 -22.28 -4.81 -31.70
N ARG A 120 -21.25 -5.62 -31.56
CA ARG A 120 -19.88 -5.24 -31.83
C ARG A 120 -19.58 -5.27 -33.31
N ILE A 121 -19.14 -4.14 -33.85
CA ILE A 121 -18.62 -4.04 -35.23
C ILE A 121 -17.15 -3.64 -35.15
N THR A 122 -16.26 -4.44 -35.74
CA THR A 122 -14.82 -4.16 -35.76
C THR A 122 -14.42 -3.80 -37.17
N ILE A 123 -13.88 -2.60 -37.34
CA ILE A 123 -13.25 -2.09 -38.55
C ILE A 123 -11.75 -1.91 -38.30
N PRO A 124 -10.88 -1.88 -39.32
CA PRO A 124 -9.46 -1.72 -39.14
C PRO A 124 -9.12 -0.49 -38.25
N GLY A 125 -8.59 -0.74 -37.06
CA GLY A 125 -8.19 0.29 -36.12
C GLY A 125 -9.28 0.84 -35.18
N LEU A 126 -10.55 0.38 -35.30
CA LEU A 126 -11.66 0.86 -34.51
C LEU A 126 -12.66 -0.25 -34.16
N THR A 127 -13.09 -0.32 -32.92
CA THR A 127 -14.21 -1.17 -32.48
C THR A 127 -15.34 -0.27 -32.02
N THR A 128 -16.53 -0.50 -32.54
CA THR A 128 -17.75 0.25 -32.23
C THR A 128 -18.84 -0.70 -31.76
N TYR A 129 -19.81 -0.17 -31.03
CA TYR A 129 -20.96 -0.91 -30.51
C TYR A 129 -22.25 -0.22 -30.91
N TRP A 130 -23.23 -1.01 -31.39
CA TRP A 130 -24.47 -0.52 -31.95
C TRP A 130 -25.67 -1.16 -31.29
N ASP A 131 -26.67 -0.37 -30.94
CA ASP A 131 -28.01 -0.87 -30.66
C ASP A 131 -28.81 -0.79 -31.96
N VAL A 132 -29.30 -1.95 -32.46
CA VAL A 132 -29.97 -2.04 -33.75
C VAL A 132 -31.34 -2.69 -33.57
N VAL A 133 -32.35 -2.13 -34.22
CA VAL A 133 -33.72 -2.67 -34.26
C VAL A 133 -34.19 -2.75 -35.70
N PHE A 134 -34.47 -3.96 -36.16
CA PHE A 134 -35.12 -4.19 -37.44
C PHE A 134 -36.59 -4.53 -37.21
N ALA A 135 -37.48 -3.78 -37.81
CA ALA A 135 -38.92 -3.93 -37.69
C ALA A 135 -39.61 -4.02 -39.05
N PRO A 136 -40.66 -4.87 -39.23
CA PRO A 136 -41.43 -4.91 -40.46
C PRO A 136 -42.24 -3.62 -40.63
N LEU A 137 -42.25 -3.10 -41.88
CA LEU A 137 -43.15 -2.04 -42.32
C LEU A 137 -44.36 -2.67 -42.98
N PHE A 138 -45.52 -2.20 -42.57
CA PHE A 138 -46.81 -2.74 -43.08
C PHE A 138 -47.51 -1.70 -43.94
N GLU A 139 -48.07 -2.14 -45.07
CA GLU A 139 -49.01 -1.42 -45.88
C GLU A 139 -50.20 -2.35 -46.18
N ASP A 140 -51.41 -1.91 -45.91
CA ASP A 140 -52.64 -2.70 -46.06
C ASP A 140 -52.61 -4.11 -45.40
N GLY A 141 -51.82 -4.28 -44.36
CA GLY A 141 -51.68 -5.53 -43.61
C GLY A 141 -50.58 -6.47 -44.13
N GLU A 142 -49.96 -6.17 -45.24
CA GLU A 142 -48.84 -6.90 -45.84
C GLU A 142 -47.53 -6.25 -45.45
N ILE A 143 -46.45 -7.04 -45.30
CA ILE A 143 -45.11 -6.53 -45.01
C ILE A 143 -44.50 -6.06 -46.34
N VAL A 144 -44.23 -4.76 -46.46
CA VAL A 144 -43.70 -4.13 -47.67
C VAL A 144 -42.23 -3.74 -47.57
N GLY A 145 -41.65 -3.71 -46.35
CA GLY A 145 -40.27 -3.34 -46.17
C GLY A 145 -39.78 -3.59 -44.74
N VAL A 146 -38.57 -3.20 -44.50
CA VAL A 146 -37.87 -3.33 -43.19
C VAL A 146 -37.36 -1.95 -42.73
N LEU A 147 -37.78 -1.53 -41.55
CA LEU A 147 -37.23 -0.36 -40.88
C LEU A 147 -36.03 -0.79 -40.04
N ASP A 148 -34.90 -0.19 -40.29
CA ASP A 148 -33.70 -0.27 -39.49
C ASP A 148 -33.56 0.99 -38.62
N VAL A 149 -33.46 0.80 -37.31
CA VAL A 149 -33.20 1.86 -36.33
C VAL A 149 -31.87 1.57 -35.64
N VAL A 150 -30.92 2.47 -35.83
CA VAL A 150 -29.53 2.30 -35.34
C VAL A 150 -29.15 3.42 -34.38
N THR A 151 -28.57 3.05 -33.28
CA THR A 151 -28.02 3.99 -32.30
C THR A 151 -26.60 3.61 -31.97
N ASP A 152 -25.69 4.60 -31.97
CA ASP A 152 -24.33 4.39 -31.49
C ASP A 152 -24.35 4.18 -29.98
N ALA A 153 -23.90 3.03 -29.56
CA ALA A 153 -23.81 2.63 -28.15
C ALA A 153 -22.37 2.56 -27.66
N THR A 154 -21.40 3.00 -28.48
CA THR A 154 -19.97 2.82 -28.23
C THR A 154 -19.55 3.46 -26.91
N ASP A 155 -19.86 4.72 -26.71
CA ASP A 155 -19.49 5.43 -25.47
C ASP A 155 -20.16 4.79 -24.24
N ARG A 156 -21.42 4.38 -24.35
CA ARG A 156 -22.16 3.73 -23.26
C ARG A 156 -21.53 2.38 -22.88
N VAL A 157 -21.21 1.55 -23.87
CA VAL A 157 -20.60 0.22 -23.62
C VAL A 157 -19.20 0.38 -23.05
N LEU A 158 -18.35 1.21 -23.66
CA LEU A 158 -16.99 1.42 -23.19
C LEU A 158 -16.95 2.03 -21.79
N SER A 159 -17.86 2.95 -21.45
CA SER A 159 -17.97 3.50 -20.11
C SER A 159 -18.39 2.44 -19.09
N THR A 160 -19.33 1.56 -19.47
CA THR A 160 -19.75 0.46 -18.60
C THR A 160 -18.61 -0.54 -18.37
N GLU A 161 -17.90 -0.93 -19.42
CA GLU A 161 -16.73 -1.84 -19.33
C GLU A 161 -15.62 -1.26 -18.46
N ARG A 162 -15.35 0.05 -18.60
CA ARG A 162 -14.38 0.76 -17.73
C ARG A 162 -14.82 0.75 -16.27
N LEU A 163 -16.09 1.04 -16.00
CA LEU A 163 -16.63 1.02 -14.63
C LEU A 163 -16.53 -0.39 -14.01
N GLU A 164 -16.90 -1.42 -14.76
CA GLU A 164 -16.78 -2.80 -14.30
C GLU A 164 -15.32 -3.20 -14.04
N ALA A 165 -14.39 -2.78 -14.90
CA ALA A 165 -12.97 -3.02 -14.71
C ALA A 165 -12.46 -2.35 -13.43
N ARG A 166 -12.90 -1.11 -13.16
CA ARG A 166 -12.56 -0.37 -11.92
C ARG A 166 -13.13 -1.04 -10.67
N ILE A 167 -14.38 -1.50 -10.71
CA ILE A 167 -15.00 -2.26 -9.61
C ILE A 167 -14.21 -3.54 -9.33
N ARG A 168 -13.86 -4.30 -10.39
CA ARG A 168 -13.04 -5.50 -10.23
C ARG A 168 -11.65 -5.18 -9.65
N ALA A 169 -11.01 -4.11 -10.10
CA ALA A 169 -9.73 -3.66 -9.58
C ALA A 169 -9.82 -3.32 -8.09
N PHE A 170 -10.84 -2.57 -7.69
CA PHE A 170 -11.09 -2.20 -6.31
C PHE A 170 -11.33 -3.43 -5.41
N THR A 171 -12.14 -4.37 -5.89
CA THR A 171 -12.39 -5.62 -5.17
C THR A 171 -11.12 -6.47 -5.03
N SER A 172 -10.29 -6.53 -6.08
CA SER A 172 -9.02 -7.24 -6.06
C SER A 172 -8.05 -6.65 -5.02
N VAL A 173 -7.94 -5.32 -4.96
CA VAL A 173 -7.11 -4.62 -3.97
C VAL A 173 -7.64 -4.88 -2.56
N SER A 174 -8.96 -4.73 -2.33
CA SER A 174 -9.57 -4.99 -1.03
C SER A 174 -9.36 -6.44 -0.56
N SER A 175 -9.37 -7.40 -1.50
CA SER A 175 -9.08 -8.81 -1.19
C SER A 175 -7.60 -9.06 -0.88
N ALA A 176 -6.69 -8.28 -1.44
CA ALA A 176 -5.25 -8.36 -1.17
C ALA A 176 -4.87 -7.75 0.18
N MET A 177 -5.76 -6.95 0.80
CA MET A 177 -5.57 -6.38 2.16
C MET A 177 -5.84 -7.39 3.28
N THR A 178 -5.59 -8.68 3.06
CA THR A 178 -5.69 -9.68 4.12
C THR A 178 -4.46 -9.64 5.02
N VAL A 179 -4.67 -10.00 6.29
CA VAL A 179 -3.68 -9.92 7.38
C VAL A 179 -2.35 -10.64 7.07
N ASP A 180 -2.39 -11.63 6.17
CA ASP A 180 -1.22 -12.49 5.86
C ASP A 180 -0.37 -11.99 4.68
N GLN A 181 -0.77 -10.92 3.97
CA GLN A 181 0.02 -10.43 2.84
C GLN A 181 1.00 -9.32 3.24
N PRO A 182 2.29 -9.43 2.84
CA PRO A 182 3.27 -8.37 3.04
C PRO A 182 2.83 -7.07 2.32
N LEU A 183 3.01 -5.92 2.98
CA LEU A 183 2.69 -4.61 2.41
C LEU A 183 3.19 -4.40 0.97
N PRO A 184 4.45 -4.75 0.60
CA PRO A 184 4.92 -4.58 -0.77
C PRO A 184 4.09 -5.34 -1.81
N SER A 185 3.54 -6.51 -1.45
CA SER A 185 2.67 -7.29 -2.36
C SER A 185 1.34 -6.60 -2.61
N THR A 186 0.73 -6.03 -1.58
CA THR A 186 -0.51 -5.25 -1.69
C THR A 186 -0.31 -4.00 -2.53
N LEU A 187 0.77 -3.25 -2.28
CA LEU A 187 1.12 -2.07 -3.07
C LEU A 187 1.43 -2.43 -4.54
N THR A 188 2.05 -3.57 -4.80
CA THR A 188 2.27 -4.09 -6.15
C THR A 188 0.94 -4.38 -6.86
N THR A 189 -0.01 -4.98 -6.16
CA THR A 189 -1.36 -5.21 -6.70
C THR A 189 -2.05 -3.90 -7.07
N ILE A 190 -1.98 -2.88 -6.21
CA ILE A 190 -2.52 -1.55 -6.48
C ILE A 190 -1.88 -0.94 -7.73
N ARG A 191 -0.56 -0.95 -7.81
CA ARG A 191 0.20 -0.48 -8.98
C ARG A 191 -0.28 -1.17 -10.27
N GLU A 192 -0.37 -2.50 -10.26
CA GLU A 192 -0.80 -3.27 -11.43
C GLU A 192 -2.24 -2.98 -11.84
N GLN A 193 -3.13 -2.77 -10.89
CA GLN A 193 -4.51 -2.42 -11.19
C GLN A 193 -4.61 -1.01 -11.82
N ILE A 194 -3.86 -0.04 -11.32
CA ILE A 194 -3.80 1.29 -11.94
C ILE A 194 -3.27 1.19 -13.37
N MET A 195 -2.19 0.45 -13.61
CA MET A 195 -1.62 0.24 -14.94
C MET A 195 -2.60 -0.42 -15.92
N ARG A 196 -3.49 -1.29 -15.44
CA ARG A 196 -4.49 -1.98 -16.28
C ARG A 196 -5.71 -1.15 -16.62
N THR A 197 -6.09 -0.21 -15.74
CA THR A 197 -7.38 0.49 -15.79
C THR A 197 -7.25 1.95 -16.21
N THR A 198 -6.03 2.44 -16.35
CA THR A 198 -5.74 3.81 -16.78
C THR A 198 -4.77 3.81 -17.97
N SER A 199 -4.54 4.99 -18.54
CA SER A 199 -3.53 5.22 -19.57
C SER A 199 -2.14 5.55 -19.00
N ALA A 200 -1.85 5.18 -17.75
CA ALA A 200 -0.56 5.44 -17.14
C ALA A 200 0.58 4.75 -17.91
N ALA A 201 1.68 5.47 -18.14
CA ALA A 201 2.90 4.92 -18.72
C ALA A 201 3.72 4.15 -17.67
N ALA A 202 3.68 4.61 -16.41
CA ALA A 202 4.28 3.95 -15.26
C ALA A 202 3.63 4.41 -13.96
N VAL A 203 3.78 3.60 -12.90
CA VAL A 203 3.28 3.92 -11.56
C VAL A 203 4.35 3.59 -10.54
N SER A 204 4.56 4.47 -9.56
CA SER A 204 5.36 4.18 -8.38
C SER A 204 4.62 4.60 -7.10
N ILE A 205 4.81 3.84 -6.04
CA ILE A 205 4.23 4.08 -4.72
C ILE A 205 5.40 4.15 -3.75
N VAL A 206 5.52 5.27 -3.07
CA VAL A 206 6.56 5.54 -2.08
C VAL A 206 5.90 5.70 -0.74
N VAL A 207 6.26 4.83 0.20
CA VAL A 207 5.72 4.83 1.56
C VAL A 207 6.87 5.06 2.52
N TRP A 208 6.70 5.98 3.45
CA TRP A 208 7.63 6.17 4.55
C TRP A 208 6.93 6.06 5.90
N GLN A 209 7.69 5.61 6.88
CA GLN A 209 7.24 5.46 8.24
C GLN A 209 7.90 6.54 9.08
N ASP A 210 7.10 7.35 9.76
CA ASP A 210 7.64 8.28 10.77
C ASP A 210 8.02 7.49 12.05
N ARG A 211 9.13 6.73 11.94
CA ARG A 211 9.70 5.95 13.04
C ARG A 211 11.18 6.21 13.15
N PRO A 212 11.74 6.24 14.36
CA PRO A 212 13.18 6.14 14.53
C PRO A 212 13.64 4.73 14.13
N GLY A 213 14.52 4.64 13.13
CA GLY A 213 15.07 3.38 12.65
C GLY A 213 15.94 3.54 11.41
N PRO A 214 16.61 2.47 10.97
CA PRO A 214 17.32 2.46 9.70
C PRO A 214 16.36 2.78 8.54
N LEU A 215 16.84 3.49 7.53
CA LEU A 215 16.01 3.92 6.40
C LEU A 215 15.39 2.74 5.64
N ASP A 216 16.06 1.58 5.60
CA ASP A 216 15.57 0.35 4.99
C ASP A 216 14.29 -0.19 5.66
N ASP A 217 14.12 0.11 6.95
CA ASP A 217 12.92 -0.27 7.71
C ASP A 217 11.81 0.79 7.61
N VAL A 218 12.14 2.00 7.12
CA VAL A 218 11.28 3.18 7.13
C VAL A 218 10.73 3.50 5.74
N LEU A 219 11.47 3.17 4.66
CA LEU A 219 11.09 3.49 3.29
C LEU A 219 10.76 2.24 2.48
N THR A 220 9.52 2.16 1.99
CA THR A 220 9.09 1.14 1.03
C THR A 220 8.79 1.79 -0.31
N VAL A 221 9.45 1.36 -1.38
CA VAL A 221 9.22 1.83 -2.75
C VAL A 221 8.78 0.66 -3.62
N VAL A 222 7.59 0.78 -4.18
CA VAL A 222 7.07 -0.14 -5.21
C VAL A 222 6.94 0.65 -6.50
N ALA A 223 7.70 0.28 -7.53
CA ALA A 223 7.75 1.00 -8.78
C ALA A 223 7.55 0.10 -10.00
N ASP A 224 7.22 0.70 -11.13
CA ASP A 224 7.17 0.00 -12.40
C ASP A 224 8.57 -0.53 -12.79
N PRO A 225 8.68 -1.78 -13.27
CA PRO A 225 9.95 -2.36 -13.70
C PRO A 225 10.70 -1.53 -14.75
N GLY A 226 9.98 -0.70 -15.52
CA GLY A 226 10.57 0.20 -16.51
C GLY A 226 11.54 1.23 -15.92
N PHE A 227 11.43 1.59 -14.65
CA PHE A 227 12.41 2.45 -13.98
C PHE A 227 13.75 1.76 -13.71
N GLY A 228 13.77 0.43 -13.63
CA GLY A 228 14.98 -0.37 -13.39
C GLY A 228 15.39 -0.46 -11.92
N SER A 229 16.41 -1.29 -11.69
CA SER A 229 17.01 -1.45 -10.36
C SER A 229 17.72 -0.14 -9.94
N GLY A 230 17.61 0.23 -8.67
CA GLY A 230 18.21 1.45 -8.14
C GLY A 230 17.25 2.65 -8.08
N TYR A 231 16.05 2.57 -8.65
CA TYR A 231 15.03 3.61 -8.48
C TYR A 231 14.63 3.79 -7.00
N ALA A 232 14.48 2.69 -6.28
CA ALA A 232 14.23 2.71 -4.83
C ALA A 232 15.40 3.35 -4.06
N ASP A 233 16.64 3.06 -4.46
CA ASP A 233 17.84 3.66 -3.86
C ASP A 233 17.94 5.16 -4.11
N ALA A 234 17.50 5.62 -5.28
CA ALA A 234 17.41 7.04 -5.59
C ALA A 234 16.40 7.78 -4.69
N PHE A 235 15.25 7.18 -4.44
CA PHE A 235 14.29 7.72 -3.47
C PHE A 235 14.86 7.70 -2.05
N ARG A 236 15.62 6.66 -1.69
CA ARG A 236 16.29 6.59 -0.38
C ARG A 236 17.26 7.76 -0.21
N GLN A 237 18.11 8.04 -1.20
CA GLN A 237 19.00 9.19 -1.19
C GLN A 237 18.25 10.54 -1.12
N LEU A 238 17.15 10.66 -1.86
CA LEU A 238 16.27 11.83 -1.80
C LEU A 238 15.76 12.08 -0.38
N TYR A 239 15.35 11.01 0.31
CA TYR A 239 14.84 11.10 1.67
C TYR A 239 15.94 11.34 2.71
N GLU A 240 17.14 10.80 2.54
CA GLU A 240 18.29 11.09 3.40
C GLU A 240 18.69 12.56 3.32
N ALA A 241 18.73 13.13 2.10
CA ALA A 241 19.11 14.52 1.88
C ALA A 241 18.09 15.52 2.46
N ALA A 242 16.79 15.17 2.51
CA ALA A 242 15.73 16.06 3.02
C ALA A 242 15.74 16.22 4.55
N GLY A 243 16.43 15.35 5.30
CA GLY A 243 16.59 15.47 6.76
C GLY A 243 15.28 15.52 7.57
N ASP A 244 15.33 16.20 8.71
CA ASP A 244 14.24 16.33 9.70
C ASP A 244 13.11 17.32 9.28
N ASP A 245 13.30 18.05 8.16
CA ASP A 245 12.35 19.05 7.64
C ASP A 245 11.03 18.44 7.11
N ARG A 246 10.93 17.12 7.16
CA ARG A 246 9.76 16.30 6.73
C ARG A 246 8.58 16.37 7.70
N ARG A 247 8.77 16.85 8.92
CA ARG A 247 7.75 16.89 9.97
C ARG A 247 6.70 17.98 9.79
N GLY A 248 6.85 18.80 8.73
CA GLY A 248 5.90 19.86 8.37
C GLY A 248 4.77 19.41 7.45
N ALA A 249 4.36 18.14 7.49
CA ALA A 249 3.33 17.57 6.62
C ALA A 249 1.90 18.10 6.84
N ASP A 250 1.70 19.10 7.70
CA ASP A 250 0.41 19.77 7.87
C ASP A 250 -0.06 20.55 6.63
N ASP A 251 0.79 20.69 5.59
CA ASP A 251 0.48 21.44 4.35
C ASP A 251 0.70 20.63 3.06
N VAL A 252 0.67 19.28 3.12
CA VAL A 252 0.71 18.45 1.91
C VAL A 252 -0.64 18.55 1.22
N ARG A 253 -0.81 19.60 0.43
CA ARG A 253 -1.89 19.67 -0.55
C ARG A 253 -1.61 18.65 -1.64
N PRO A 254 -2.66 17.97 -2.17
CA PRO A 254 -2.52 17.19 -3.38
C PRO A 254 -1.78 18.04 -4.41
N VAL A 255 -0.66 17.55 -4.91
CA VAL A 255 0.06 18.27 -5.96
C VAL A 255 -0.87 18.29 -7.15
N GLU A 256 -1.38 19.48 -7.49
CA GLU A 256 -2.16 19.71 -8.69
C GLU A 256 -1.44 19.10 -9.89
N LEU A 257 -2.19 18.44 -10.77
CA LEU A 257 -1.78 18.01 -12.09
C LEU A 257 -0.87 19.06 -12.74
N ARG A 258 0.44 18.88 -12.70
CA ARG A 258 1.38 19.79 -13.34
C ARG A 258 1.54 19.34 -14.78
N ARG A 259 1.04 20.13 -15.72
CA ARG A 259 1.47 20.04 -17.11
C ARG A 259 2.98 20.27 -17.15
N ASP A 260 3.71 19.45 -17.91
CA ASP A 260 5.17 19.51 -17.98
C ASP A 260 5.92 19.12 -16.68
N ALA A 261 5.36 18.19 -15.90
CA ALA A 261 5.96 17.80 -14.63
C ALA A 261 7.37 17.23 -14.80
N ARG A 262 7.62 16.49 -15.89
CA ARG A 262 8.93 15.95 -16.20
C ARG A 262 10.00 17.03 -16.36
N SER A 263 9.73 18.04 -17.19
CA SER A 263 10.66 19.16 -17.41
C SER A 263 10.89 19.95 -16.12
N THR A 264 9.84 20.17 -15.31
CA THR A 264 9.94 20.89 -14.03
C THR A 264 10.72 20.07 -13.00
N ALA A 265 10.46 18.77 -12.87
CA ALA A 265 11.13 17.90 -11.93
C ALA A 265 12.61 17.70 -12.26
N LEU A 266 12.99 17.64 -13.55
CA LEU A 266 14.37 17.54 -13.98
C LEU A 266 15.22 18.81 -13.74
N ILE A 267 14.56 19.94 -13.47
CA ILE A 267 15.23 21.20 -13.14
C ILE A 267 15.34 21.42 -11.64
N ASP A 268 14.48 20.79 -10.84
CA ASP A 268 14.45 20.96 -9.40
C ASP A 268 15.57 20.12 -8.73
N PRO A 269 16.57 20.77 -8.07
CA PRO A 269 17.67 20.07 -7.42
C PRO A 269 17.23 19.07 -6.36
N ARG A 270 16.04 19.24 -5.78
CA ARG A 270 15.50 18.32 -4.77
C ARG A 270 15.30 16.91 -5.30
N PHE A 271 15.01 16.76 -6.60
CA PHE A 271 14.82 15.49 -7.28
C PHE A 271 16.07 14.96 -8.00
N GLU A 272 17.26 15.59 -7.80
CA GLU A 272 18.50 15.18 -8.44
C GLU A 272 18.78 13.66 -8.36
N PRO A 273 18.58 12.97 -7.24
CA PRO A 273 18.80 11.52 -7.15
C PRO A 273 17.91 10.69 -8.08
N VAL A 274 16.70 11.15 -8.40
CA VAL A 274 15.75 10.43 -9.26
C VAL A 274 15.81 10.88 -10.72
N HIS A 275 16.47 12.01 -11.06
CA HIS A 275 16.63 12.50 -12.43
C HIS A 275 17.14 11.45 -13.43
N PRO A 276 18.14 10.59 -13.11
CA PRO A 276 18.64 9.57 -14.03
C PRO A 276 17.57 8.57 -14.46
N TYR A 277 16.55 8.36 -13.63
CA TYR A 277 15.45 7.44 -13.89
C TYR A 277 14.32 8.12 -14.67
N TRP A 278 14.06 9.40 -14.38
CA TRP A 278 13.05 10.19 -15.05
C TRP A 278 13.46 10.70 -16.42
N SER A 279 14.78 10.81 -16.68
CA SER A 279 15.31 11.24 -17.99
C SER A 279 15.38 10.11 -19.02
N ARG A 280 15.12 8.85 -18.62
CA ARG A 280 15.18 7.70 -19.53
C ARG A 280 14.01 7.72 -20.51
N PRO A 281 14.20 7.19 -21.76
CA PRO A 281 13.14 7.09 -22.74
C PRO A 281 12.09 6.02 -22.39
N THR A 282 12.35 5.16 -21.41
CA THR A 282 11.46 4.11 -20.96
C THR A 282 11.40 4.08 -19.42
N PRO A 283 10.20 4.17 -18.82
CA PRO A 283 8.93 4.46 -19.50
C PRO A 283 8.90 5.88 -20.08
N ASP A 284 8.30 6.05 -21.25
CA ASP A 284 8.11 7.37 -21.89
C ASP A 284 6.92 8.08 -21.27
N TRP A 285 7.15 9.22 -20.61
CA TRP A 285 6.13 10.01 -19.92
C TRP A 285 6.46 11.51 -19.95
N ASP A 286 5.45 12.34 -19.92
CA ASP A 286 5.58 13.80 -19.90
C ASP A 286 4.95 14.45 -18.67
N ASP A 287 3.83 13.90 -18.19
CA ASP A 287 3.11 14.41 -17.04
C ASP A 287 3.16 13.46 -15.85
N LEU A 288 3.12 14.01 -14.64
CA LEU A 288 3.13 13.30 -13.37
C LEU A 288 1.94 13.75 -12.52
N VAL A 289 1.19 12.78 -12.02
CA VAL A 289 0.19 12.97 -10.98
C VAL A 289 0.74 12.38 -9.69
N ALA A 290 0.97 13.21 -8.69
CA ALA A 290 1.33 12.78 -7.35
C ALA A 290 0.12 12.91 -6.43
N LEU A 291 -0.28 11.81 -5.80
CA LEU A 291 -1.41 11.73 -4.88
C LEU A 291 -0.91 11.33 -3.50
N PRO A 292 -1.24 12.08 -2.45
CA PRO A 292 -0.82 11.76 -1.10
C PRO A 292 -1.54 10.51 -0.58
N LEU A 293 -0.82 9.66 0.12
CA LEU A 293 -1.36 8.53 0.86
C LEU A 293 -1.67 9.00 2.28
N VAL A 294 -2.93 9.32 2.54
CA VAL A 294 -3.38 9.89 3.82
C VAL A 294 -4.48 9.04 4.41
N SER A 295 -4.37 8.66 5.68
CA SER A 295 -5.48 8.13 6.46
C SER A 295 -5.68 8.97 7.72
N GLY A 296 -6.88 9.53 7.88
CA GLY A 296 -7.20 10.47 8.94
C GLY A 296 -6.36 11.76 8.84
N ARG A 297 -5.39 11.93 9.72
CA ARG A 297 -4.42 13.04 9.72
C ARG A 297 -2.99 12.59 9.47
N VAL A 298 -2.78 11.31 9.21
CA VAL A 298 -1.44 10.74 9.05
C VAL A 298 -1.13 10.63 7.58
N PHE A 299 0.01 11.16 7.20
CA PHE A 299 0.57 11.08 5.87
C PHE A 299 1.57 9.91 5.81
N PHE A 300 1.33 8.97 4.91
CA PHE A 300 2.13 7.75 4.79
C PHE A 300 3.05 7.74 3.58
N GLY A 301 2.84 8.63 2.62
CA GLY A 301 3.63 8.62 1.40
C GLY A 301 2.88 9.16 0.19
N GLU A 302 3.35 8.79 -0.99
CA GLU A 302 2.81 9.29 -2.26
C GLU A 302 2.66 8.17 -3.29
N LEU A 303 1.56 8.26 -4.05
CA LEU A 303 1.32 7.52 -5.28
C LEU A 303 1.68 8.42 -6.47
N HIS A 304 2.65 8.02 -7.25
CA HIS A 304 3.08 8.70 -8.47
C HIS A 304 2.56 7.97 -9.69
N VAL A 305 1.77 8.65 -10.51
CA VAL A 305 1.25 8.14 -11.79
C VAL A 305 1.85 8.95 -12.92
N HIS A 306 2.66 8.31 -13.72
CA HIS A 306 3.35 8.90 -14.87
C HIS A 306 2.51 8.71 -16.12
N LEU A 307 2.24 9.78 -16.85
CA LEU A 307 1.36 9.79 -18.01
C LEU A 307 2.16 9.98 -19.31
N PRO A 308 1.79 9.29 -20.40
CA PRO A 308 2.43 9.48 -21.69
C PRO A 308 2.15 10.86 -22.26
N ALA A 309 3.01 11.30 -23.20
CA ALA A 309 2.89 12.58 -23.88
C ALA A 309 1.48 12.83 -24.44
N GLY A 310 0.90 13.97 -24.11
CA GLY A 310 -0.43 14.38 -24.58
C GLY A 310 -1.61 13.68 -23.91
N ALA A 311 -1.39 12.73 -23.01
CA ALA A 311 -2.46 12.14 -22.21
C ALA A 311 -2.96 13.17 -21.18
N ARG A 312 -4.26 13.11 -20.90
CA ARG A 312 -4.89 13.92 -19.85
C ARG A 312 -5.65 12.98 -18.91
N VAL A 313 -5.56 13.27 -17.63
CA VAL A 313 -6.42 12.61 -16.65
C VAL A 313 -7.82 13.19 -16.80
N SER A 314 -8.81 12.34 -17.03
CA SER A 314 -10.21 12.71 -16.95
C SER A 314 -10.61 12.89 -15.48
N ALA A 315 -11.72 13.59 -15.21
CA ALA A 315 -12.25 13.70 -13.85
C ALA A 315 -12.53 12.31 -13.24
N ASP A 316 -13.06 11.40 -14.04
CA ASP A 316 -13.32 10.02 -13.62
C ASP A 316 -12.04 9.23 -13.30
N ASP A 317 -10.93 9.49 -14.03
CA ASP A 317 -9.63 8.87 -13.74
C ASP A 317 -9.03 9.45 -12.47
N GLU A 318 -9.18 10.75 -12.24
CA GLU A 318 -8.71 11.40 -11.01
C GLU A 318 -9.41 10.83 -9.78
N ASP A 319 -10.74 10.70 -9.82
CA ASP A 319 -11.52 10.09 -8.74
C ASP A 319 -11.10 8.63 -8.49
N TYR A 320 -10.85 7.87 -9.55
CA TYR A 320 -10.36 6.51 -9.45
C TYR A 320 -8.96 6.44 -8.83
N LEU A 321 -8.04 7.29 -9.25
CA LEU A 321 -6.67 7.33 -8.73
C LEU A 321 -6.65 7.77 -7.26
N ARG A 322 -7.51 8.73 -6.86
CA ARG A 322 -7.71 9.10 -5.45
C ARG A 322 -8.18 7.91 -4.63
N ALA A 323 -9.19 7.18 -5.11
CA ALA A 323 -9.68 5.98 -4.43
C ALA A 323 -8.59 4.90 -4.29
N MET A 324 -7.70 4.75 -5.29
CA MET A 324 -6.55 3.83 -5.21
C MET A 324 -5.49 4.33 -4.20
N ALA A 325 -5.25 5.63 -4.12
CA ALA A 325 -4.37 6.21 -3.11
C ALA A 325 -4.92 6.02 -1.69
N ASP A 326 -6.23 6.20 -1.48
CA ASP A 326 -6.89 5.93 -0.21
C ASP A 326 -6.78 4.45 0.19
N GLN A 327 -6.92 3.52 -0.77
CA GLN A 327 -6.71 2.09 -0.53
C GLN A 327 -5.25 1.78 -0.17
N ALA A 328 -4.29 2.42 -0.83
CA ALA A 328 -2.87 2.26 -0.49
C ALA A 328 -2.59 2.79 0.93
N ALA A 329 -3.11 3.97 1.28
CA ALA A 329 -2.98 4.53 2.62
C ALA A 329 -3.56 3.60 3.69
N LEU A 330 -4.76 3.04 3.45
CA LEU A 330 -5.40 2.09 4.36
C LEU A 330 -4.59 0.79 4.49
N ALA A 331 -4.01 0.28 3.39
CA ALA A 331 -3.15 -0.90 3.44
C ALA A 331 -1.90 -0.65 4.30
N VAL A 332 -1.30 0.53 4.17
CA VAL A 332 -0.16 0.95 4.99
C VAL A 332 -0.54 1.04 6.46
N GLU A 333 -1.63 1.73 6.79
CA GLU A 333 -2.13 1.87 8.16
C GLU A 333 -2.41 0.50 8.80
N ASN A 334 -3.11 -0.38 8.10
CA ASN A 334 -3.40 -1.73 8.59
C ASN A 334 -2.11 -2.53 8.85
N SER A 335 -1.12 -2.43 7.96
CA SER A 335 0.18 -3.08 8.14
C SER A 335 0.89 -2.59 9.40
N PHE A 336 0.79 -1.28 9.71
CA PHE A 336 1.36 -0.71 10.93
C PHE A 336 0.66 -1.17 12.20
N LEU A 337 -0.66 -1.08 12.21
CA LEU A 337 -1.46 -1.52 13.34
C LEU A 337 -1.21 -2.99 13.65
N PHE A 338 -1.15 -3.84 12.64
CA PHE A 338 -0.84 -5.25 12.81
C PHE A 338 0.56 -5.51 13.35
N ALA A 339 1.57 -4.79 12.84
CA ALA A 339 2.93 -4.90 13.34
C ALA A 339 3.06 -4.44 14.80
N GLU A 340 2.34 -3.39 15.18
CA GLU A 340 2.29 -2.89 16.56
C GLU A 340 1.58 -3.87 17.50
N GLU A 341 0.43 -4.39 17.09
CA GLU A 341 -0.31 -5.41 17.85
C GLU A 341 0.52 -6.67 18.06
N THR A 342 1.20 -7.15 17.02
CA THR A 342 2.08 -8.32 17.09
C THR A 342 3.24 -8.10 18.06
N ARG A 343 3.86 -6.90 18.05
CA ARG A 343 4.92 -6.55 19.00
C ARG A 343 4.39 -6.47 20.43
N ALA A 344 3.25 -5.82 20.62
CA ALA A 344 2.61 -5.71 21.92
C ALA A 344 2.23 -7.07 22.48
N ALA A 345 1.64 -7.95 21.67
CA ALA A 345 1.31 -9.32 22.03
C ALA A 345 2.58 -10.13 22.41
N GLY A 346 3.64 -10.00 21.62
CA GLY A 346 4.93 -10.65 21.91
C GLY A 346 5.54 -10.16 23.23
N THR A 347 5.45 -8.88 23.53
CA THR A 347 5.93 -8.30 24.80
C THR A 347 5.08 -8.78 25.98
N ALA A 348 3.76 -8.74 25.85
CA ALA A 348 2.83 -9.24 26.88
C ALA A 348 3.04 -10.72 27.19
N GLU A 349 3.28 -11.55 26.16
CA GLU A 349 3.54 -12.98 26.32
C GLU A 349 4.88 -13.24 27.03
N ARG A 350 5.93 -12.50 26.68
CA ARG A 350 7.23 -12.57 27.39
C ARG A 350 7.08 -12.20 28.86
N GLN A 351 6.33 -11.15 29.18
CA GLN A 351 6.05 -10.75 30.55
C GLN A 351 5.22 -11.79 31.30
N ARG A 352 4.24 -12.43 30.63
CA ARG A 352 3.45 -13.53 31.21
C ARG A 352 4.32 -14.71 31.55
N LEU A 353 5.16 -15.15 30.60
CA LEU A 353 6.10 -16.27 30.80
C LEU A 353 7.10 -15.98 31.92
N ALA A 354 7.67 -14.76 31.98
CA ALA A 354 8.58 -14.37 33.05
C ALA A 354 7.93 -14.48 34.44
N ARG A 355 6.67 -14.05 34.58
CA ARG A 355 5.91 -14.17 35.84
C ARG A 355 5.64 -15.65 36.20
N GLU A 356 5.19 -16.47 35.25
CA GLU A 356 4.93 -17.89 35.49
C GLU A 356 6.20 -18.65 35.91
N LEU A 357 7.33 -18.37 35.27
CA LEU A 357 8.63 -18.93 35.64
C LEU A 357 9.07 -18.49 37.02
N HIS A 358 8.87 -17.19 37.36
CA HIS A 358 9.17 -16.70 38.69
C HIS A 358 8.34 -17.36 39.77
N ASP A 359 7.02 -17.48 39.58
CA ASP A 359 6.09 -17.93 40.62
C ASP A 359 6.11 -19.45 40.81
N SER A 360 6.30 -20.22 39.74
CA SER A 360 6.25 -21.67 39.82
C SER A 360 7.63 -22.30 40.01
N VAL A 361 8.58 -22.03 39.09
CA VAL A 361 9.88 -22.72 39.07
C VAL A 361 10.83 -22.18 40.11
N SER A 362 10.88 -20.84 40.29
CA SER A 362 11.74 -20.23 41.31
C SER A 362 11.31 -20.61 42.72
N GLN A 363 10.00 -20.73 42.98
CA GLN A 363 9.50 -21.20 44.30
C GLN A 363 9.81 -22.66 44.53
N ALA A 364 9.70 -23.54 43.51
CA ALA A 364 10.07 -24.92 43.63
C ALA A 364 11.56 -25.12 43.93
N LEU A 365 12.44 -24.42 43.22
CA LEU A 365 13.89 -24.44 43.44
C LEU A 365 14.27 -23.88 44.82
N PHE A 366 13.60 -22.80 45.28
CA PHE A 366 13.80 -22.27 46.63
C PHE A 366 13.39 -23.31 47.69
N SER A 367 12.26 -23.99 47.51
CA SER A 367 11.83 -25.04 48.42
C SER A 367 12.84 -26.21 48.46
N MET A 368 13.36 -26.65 47.30
CA MET A 368 14.41 -27.66 47.21
C MET A 368 15.66 -27.24 47.95
N THR A 369 16.09 -25.99 47.85
CA THR A 369 17.23 -25.43 48.59
C THR A 369 17.01 -25.54 50.11
N LEU A 370 15.80 -25.22 50.58
CA LEU A 370 15.44 -25.27 51.99
C LEU A 370 15.45 -26.72 52.54
N HIS A 371 14.87 -27.65 51.76
CA HIS A 371 14.86 -29.07 52.13
C HIS A 371 16.27 -29.65 52.14
N ALA A 372 17.11 -29.32 51.17
CA ALA A 372 18.51 -29.78 51.14
C ALA A 372 19.31 -29.26 52.34
N ARG A 373 19.15 -27.97 52.70
CA ARG A 373 19.77 -27.42 53.95
C ARG A 373 19.28 -28.14 55.22
N THR A 374 17.99 -28.48 55.28
CA THR A 374 17.42 -29.20 56.40
C THR A 374 17.96 -30.62 56.48
N ALA A 375 18.11 -31.32 55.33
CA ALA A 375 18.75 -32.63 55.27
C ALA A 375 20.21 -32.57 55.72
N GLU A 376 20.98 -31.61 55.27
CA GLU A 376 22.38 -31.41 55.69
C GLU A 376 22.50 -31.27 57.21
N ARG A 377 21.70 -30.37 57.83
CA ARG A 377 21.67 -30.22 59.28
C ARG A 377 21.32 -31.49 60.05
N ARG A 378 20.45 -32.33 59.49
CA ARG A 378 20.08 -33.63 60.13
C ARG A 378 21.17 -34.68 60.00
N LEU A 379 22.01 -34.58 58.96
CA LEU A 379 23.14 -35.49 58.74
C LEU A 379 24.38 -35.13 59.59
N GLU A 380 24.48 -33.87 60.01
CA GLU A 380 25.63 -33.37 60.76
C GLU A 380 25.92 -34.16 62.06
N PRO A 381 24.92 -34.47 62.92
CA PRO A 381 25.16 -35.22 64.19
C PRO A 381 25.43 -36.70 63.98
N LEU A 382 25.26 -37.29 62.77
CA LEU A 382 25.45 -38.71 62.51
C LEU A 382 26.92 -39.15 62.30
N GLY A 383 27.85 -38.20 62.29
CA GLY A 383 29.29 -38.45 62.22
C GLY A 383 29.76 -39.02 60.88
N PRO A 384 30.92 -39.70 60.85
CA PRO A 384 31.56 -40.16 59.60
C PRO A 384 30.73 -41.18 58.76
N GLY A 385 29.77 -41.87 59.38
CA GLY A 385 28.89 -42.82 58.70
C GLY A 385 27.92 -42.12 57.69
N ALA A 386 27.77 -40.84 57.78
CA ALA A 386 26.88 -40.06 56.88
C ALA A 386 27.64 -39.25 55.81
N ASP A 387 28.95 -39.43 55.65
CA ASP A 387 29.77 -38.60 54.77
C ASP A 387 29.35 -38.73 53.28
N LEU A 388 29.03 -39.89 52.81
CA LEU A 388 28.51 -40.11 51.45
C LEU A 388 27.17 -39.41 51.23
N ALA A 389 26.27 -39.47 52.22
CA ALA A 389 24.96 -38.82 52.12
C ALA A 389 25.12 -37.29 52.19
N ARG A 390 26.06 -36.76 53.00
CA ARG A 390 26.39 -35.33 53.02
C ARG A 390 26.95 -34.82 51.70
N ALA A 391 27.83 -35.59 51.05
CA ALA A 391 28.38 -35.25 49.74
C ALA A 391 27.28 -35.16 48.67
N GLU A 392 26.31 -36.08 48.68
CA GLU A 392 25.19 -36.04 47.72
C GLU A 392 24.23 -34.89 48.00
N VAL A 393 23.95 -34.56 49.27
CA VAL A 393 23.14 -33.37 49.63
C VAL A 393 23.85 -32.08 49.24
N HIS A 394 25.15 -32.00 49.39
CA HIS A 394 25.94 -30.82 48.97
C HIS A 394 25.89 -30.69 47.43
N ARG A 395 26.07 -31.76 46.70
CA ARG A 395 25.94 -31.76 45.22
C ARG A 395 24.54 -31.32 44.76
N LEU A 396 23.47 -31.78 45.45
CA LEU A 396 22.08 -31.34 45.18
C LEU A 396 21.92 -29.84 45.44
N GLN A 397 22.54 -29.29 46.51
CA GLN A 397 22.50 -27.85 46.77
C GLN A 397 23.20 -27.05 45.68
N GLU A 398 24.36 -27.53 45.20
CA GLU A 398 25.10 -26.85 44.12
C GLU A 398 24.29 -26.85 42.83
N LEU A 399 23.69 -27.97 42.41
CA LEU A 399 22.83 -28.09 41.27
C LEU A 399 21.59 -27.17 41.38
N THR A 400 20.95 -27.11 42.55
CA THR A 400 19.78 -26.28 42.79
C THR A 400 20.13 -24.79 42.75
N ARG A 401 21.29 -24.39 43.28
CA ARG A 401 21.77 -22.99 43.19
C ARG A 401 22.09 -22.61 41.76
N GLY A 402 22.73 -23.50 40.98
CA GLY A 402 22.99 -23.28 39.56
C GLY A 402 21.69 -23.09 38.78
N ALA A 403 20.72 -24.00 38.94
CA ALA A 403 19.42 -23.90 38.28
C ALA A 403 18.65 -22.60 38.66
N LEU A 404 18.72 -22.17 39.92
CA LEU A 404 18.10 -20.93 40.38
C LEU A 404 18.77 -19.69 39.75
N ALA A 405 20.09 -19.70 39.60
CA ALA A 405 20.83 -18.62 38.94
C ALA A 405 20.50 -18.55 37.45
N GLU A 406 20.45 -19.70 36.77
CA GLU A 406 20.07 -19.79 35.36
C GLU A 406 18.61 -19.34 35.12
N MET A 407 17.70 -19.75 35.98
CA MET A 407 16.30 -19.32 35.92
C MET A 407 16.17 -17.81 36.09
N ARG A 408 16.89 -17.19 37.02
CA ARG A 408 16.88 -15.74 37.21
C ARG A 408 17.43 -15.00 36.00
N ALA A 409 18.44 -15.53 35.34
CA ALA A 409 18.98 -14.97 34.11
C ALA A 409 17.94 -15.00 32.98
N LEU A 410 17.25 -16.16 32.79
CA LEU A 410 16.17 -16.30 31.82
C LEU A 410 14.98 -15.37 32.09
N ILE A 411 14.55 -15.25 33.34
CA ILE A 411 13.48 -14.32 33.74
C ILE A 411 13.87 -12.87 33.42
N PHE A 412 15.12 -12.53 33.61
CA PHE A 412 15.62 -11.20 33.32
C PHE A 412 15.68 -10.91 31.80
N GLU A 413 16.05 -11.89 30.99
CA GLU A 413 15.97 -11.78 29.51
C GLU A 413 14.54 -11.59 29.01
N LEU A 414 13.55 -12.17 29.69
CA LEU A 414 12.14 -12.09 29.33
C LEU A 414 11.45 -10.82 29.84
N ARG A 415 12.06 -10.08 30.79
CA ARG A 415 11.44 -8.93 31.47
C ARG A 415 12.33 -7.68 31.39
N PRO A 416 12.28 -6.92 30.29
CA PRO A 416 13.02 -5.65 30.18
C PRO A 416 12.65 -4.61 31.28
N ASP A 417 11.42 -4.71 31.84
CA ASP A 417 10.92 -3.78 32.88
C ASP A 417 11.74 -3.82 34.19
N ALA A 418 12.46 -4.90 34.48
CA ALA A 418 13.34 -4.99 35.64
C ALA A 418 14.51 -3.96 35.58
N LEU A 419 14.94 -3.61 34.34
CA LEU A 419 15.92 -2.58 34.09
C LEU A 419 15.35 -1.18 34.44
N ALA A 420 14.09 -0.94 34.03
CA ALA A 420 13.40 0.32 34.31
C ALA A 420 13.14 0.57 35.80
N GLU A 421 12.88 -0.50 36.57
CA GLU A 421 12.63 -0.40 38.02
C GLU A 421 13.92 -0.25 38.83
N GLU A 422 14.97 -0.96 38.47
CA GLU A 422 16.19 -1.08 39.30
C GLU A 422 17.39 -0.25 38.79
N GLY A 423 17.34 0.18 37.52
CA GLY A 423 18.42 0.89 36.82
C GLY A 423 19.59 0.01 36.37
N LEU A 424 20.35 0.51 35.37
CA LEU A 424 21.41 -0.22 34.69
C LEU A 424 22.50 -0.78 35.64
N GLY A 425 22.95 0.02 36.59
CA GLY A 425 24.02 -0.40 37.52
C GLY A 425 23.64 -1.58 38.41
N SER A 426 22.40 -1.59 38.93
CA SER A 426 21.88 -2.67 39.78
C SER A 426 21.69 -3.94 38.95
N ALA A 427 21.11 -3.81 37.72
CA ALA A 427 20.90 -4.91 36.83
C ALA A 427 22.21 -5.61 36.41
N LEU A 428 23.25 -4.83 36.05
CA LEU A 428 24.58 -5.36 35.74
C LEU A 428 25.22 -6.07 36.93
N THR A 429 25.09 -5.51 38.12
CA THR A 429 25.65 -6.13 39.34
C THR A 429 25.01 -7.49 39.62
N LYS A 430 23.69 -7.60 39.51
CA LYS A 430 22.97 -8.89 39.70
C LYS A 430 23.36 -9.91 38.67
N GLN A 431 23.43 -9.52 37.39
CA GLN A 431 23.78 -10.40 36.32
C GLN A 431 25.23 -10.88 36.37
N ALA A 432 26.16 -9.97 36.66
CA ALA A 432 27.56 -10.31 36.84
C ALA A 432 27.76 -11.31 38.01
N ALA A 433 27.04 -11.10 39.13
CA ALA A 433 27.07 -12.03 40.25
C ALA A 433 26.52 -13.43 39.87
N ALA A 434 25.47 -13.51 39.05
CA ALA A 434 24.92 -14.78 38.57
C ALA A 434 25.90 -15.51 37.65
N MET A 435 26.54 -14.78 36.72
CA MET A 435 27.56 -15.33 35.81
C MET A 435 28.81 -15.79 36.55
N ALA A 436 29.31 -14.96 37.51
CA ALA A 436 30.44 -15.32 38.33
C ALA A 436 30.23 -16.58 39.13
N ALA A 437 29.04 -16.79 39.68
CA ALA A 437 28.70 -17.99 40.44
C ALA A 437 28.62 -19.25 39.56
N ARG A 438 28.24 -19.13 38.31
CA ARG A 438 28.12 -20.25 37.37
C ARG A 438 29.45 -20.65 36.76
N GLU A 439 30.24 -19.67 36.32
CA GLU A 439 31.48 -19.91 35.57
C GLU A 439 32.73 -19.91 36.44
N GLN A 440 32.59 -19.67 37.75
CA GLN A 440 33.70 -19.58 38.72
C GLN A 440 34.77 -18.55 38.34
N VAL A 441 34.36 -17.45 37.68
CA VAL A 441 35.19 -16.32 37.26
C VAL A 441 34.82 -15.11 38.08
N ALA A 442 35.80 -14.31 38.51
CA ALA A 442 35.53 -13.07 39.22
C ALA A 442 34.99 -11.99 38.31
N ILE A 443 33.75 -11.49 38.54
CA ILE A 443 33.14 -10.42 37.74
C ILE A 443 32.77 -9.23 38.61
N PRO A 444 33.74 -8.40 39.04
CA PRO A 444 33.47 -7.19 39.81
C PRO A 444 32.79 -6.11 38.92
N VAL A 445 31.70 -5.55 39.44
CA VAL A 445 30.99 -4.42 38.81
C VAL A 445 31.21 -3.17 39.64
N ASN A 446 31.69 -2.12 39.00
CA ASN A 446 31.81 -0.77 39.59
C ASN A 446 30.82 0.15 38.83
N ALA A 447 29.70 0.45 39.46
CA ALA A 447 28.64 1.24 38.88
C ALA A 447 28.12 2.27 39.91
N PRO A 448 27.66 3.45 39.48
CA PRO A 448 26.99 4.41 40.35
C PRO A 448 25.71 3.80 40.96
N THR A 449 25.45 4.16 42.20
CA THR A 449 24.21 3.76 42.90
C THR A 449 23.01 4.64 42.56
N THR A 450 23.25 5.77 41.88
CA THR A 450 22.24 6.70 41.41
C THR A 450 21.83 6.35 39.99
N ARG A 451 20.59 6.67 39.62
CA ARG A 451 20.10 6.48 38.24
C ARG A 451 20.93 7.32 37.27
N LEU A 452 21.28 6.75 36.16
CA LEU A 452 22.05 7.40 35.12
C LEU A 452 21.18 8.38 34.30
N PRO A 453 21.77 9.44 33.74
CA PRO A 453 21.05 10.39 32.88
C PRO A 453 20.87 9.80 31.47
N LEU A 454 20.16 8.68 31.36
CA LEU A 454 19.89 7.91 30.14
C LEU A 454 18.40 7.68 29.97
N SER A 455 17.95 7.54 28.74
CA SER A 455 16.63 7.03 28.42
C SER A 455 16.52 5.53 28.76
N ALA A 456 15.31 5.01 28.89
CA ALA A 456 15.10 3.58 29.13
C ALA A 456 15.67 2.72 28.00
N ASP A 457 15.58 3.19 26.78
CA ASP A 457 16.14 2.54 25.59
C ASP A 457 17.66 2.50 25.62
N ALA A 458 18.29 3.61 26.00
CA ALA A 458 19.74 3.69 26.16
C ALA A 458 20.25 2.76 27.27
N GLU A 459 19.54 2.68 28.41
CA GLU A 459 19.87 1.72 29.49
C GLU A 459 19.77 0.26 28.97
N GLU A 460 18.74 -0.08 28.18
CA GLU A 460 18.57 -1.42 27.59
C GLU A 460 19.70 -1.76 26.62
N HIS A 461 20.04 -0.86 25.72
CA HIS A 461 21.11 -1.07 24.75
C HIS A 461 22.47 -1.26 25.43
N LEU A 462 22.82 -0.42 26.40
CA LEU A 462 24.05 -0.56 27.17
C LEU A 462 24.08 -1.86 27.98
N TYR A 463 22.96 -2.25 28.57
CA TYR A 463 22.84 -3.52 29.26
C TYR A 463 23.13 -4.70 28.35
N ARG A 464 22.52 -4.72 27.15
CA ARG A 464 22.74 -5.78 26.16
C ARG A 464 24.18 -5.83 25.65
N ILE A 465 24.82 -4.67 25.46
CA ILE A 465 26.24 -4.59 25.09
C ILE A 465 27.11 -5.18 26.20
N ALA A 466 26.88 -4.82 27.46
CA ALA A 466 27.64 -5.37 28.58
C ALA A 466 27.49 -6.88 28.72
N LEU A 467 26.27 -7.42 28.56
CA LEU A 467 26.03 -8.85 28.59
C LEU A 467 26.75 -9.59 27.47
N GLU A 468 26.65 -9.10 26.24
CA GLU A 468 27.32 -9.69 25.08
C GLU A 468 28.85 -9.69 25.27
N ALA A 469 29.41 -8.58 25.78
CA ALA A 469 30.82 -8.49 26.06
C ALA A 469 31.27 -9.49 27.15
N MET A 470 30.52 -9.61 28.26
CA MET A 470 30.80 -10.59 29.31
C MET A 470 30.66 -12.04 28.81
N HIS A 471 29.63 -12.36 28.02
CA HIS A 471 29.44 -13.66 27.40
C HIS A 471 30.57 -14.01 26.43
N ASN A 472 31.01 -13.06 25.61
CA ASN A 472 32.12 -13.28 24.69
C ASN A 472 33.41 -13.55 25.43
N ALA A 473 33.71 -12.83 26.53
CA ALA A 473 34.85 -13.09 27.38
C ALA A 473 34.80 -14.52 27.96
N LEU A 474 33.69 -14.93 28.58
CA LEU A 474 33.52 -16.27 29.17
C LEU A 474 33.63 -17.39 28.12
N LYS A 475 33.04 -17.20 26.94
CA LYS A 475 32.98 -18.20 25.90
C LYS A 475 34.30 -18.38 25.14
N HIS A 476 35.02 -17.29 24.91
CA HIS A 476 36.15 -17.24 23.98
C HIS A 476 37.50 -16.96 24.60
N ALA A 477 37.54 -16.21 25.73
CA ALA A 477 38.80 -15.74 26.26
C ALA A 477 39.35 -16.56 27.44
N HIS A 478 38.56 -17.44 28.06
CA HIS A 478 38.93 -18.19 29.29
C HIS A 478 39.55 -17.28 30.36
N PRO A 479 38.91 -16.21 30.78
CA PRO A 479 39.47 -15.24 31.71
C PRO A 479 39.47 -15.76 33.15
N SER A 480 40.35 -15.23 34.00
CA SER A 480 40.25 -15.37 35.44
C SER A 480 39.42 -14.27 36.10
N ARG A 481 39.31 -13.13 35.41
CA ARG A 481 38.55 -11.95 35.84
C ARG A 481 37.95 -11.21 34.66
N ILE A 482 36.71 -10.72 34.87
CA ILE A 482 36.04 -9.76 33.95
C ILE A 482 35.66 -8.52 34.76
N GLY A 483 36.23 -7.36 34.44
CA GLY A 483 35.86 -6.09 35.07
C GLY A 483 34.70 -5.42 34.31
N VAL A 484 33.70 -4.93 35.03
CA VAL A 484 32.63 -4.09 34.45
C VAL A 484 32.63 -2.76 35.16
N ARG A 485 32.80 -1.67 34.42
CA ARG A 485 32.80 -0.32 34.93
C ARG A 485 31.81 0.56 34.21
N LEU A 486 30.96 1.22 34.97
CA LEU A 486 29.98 2.17 34.47
C LEU A 486 30.23 3.51 35.15
N SER A 487 30.40 4.59 34.38
CA SER A 487 30.71 5.92 34.92
C SER A 487 30.04 7.03 34.14
N VAL A 488 29.78 8.15 34.79
CA VAL A 488 29.24 9.36 34.16
C VAL A 488 30.36 10.37 34.02
N GLY A 489 30.65 10.76 32.78
CA GLY A 489 31.67 11.74 32.45
C GLY A 489 31.09 13.01 31.81
N PRO A 490 31.94 14.00 31.49
CA PRO A 490 31.50 15.22 30.80
C PRO A 490 30.94 14.99 29.40
N ALA A 491 31.35 13.88 28.75
CA ALA A 491 30.91 13.50 27.39
C ALA A 491 29.70 12.56 27.38
N GLY A 492 29.19 12.15 28.55
CA GLY A 492 28.09 11.21 28.67
C GLY A 492 28.36 10.06 29.61
N VAL A 493 27.79 8.89 29.34
CA VAL A 493 27.95 7.66 30.11
C VAL A 493 28.94 6.74 29.43
N ASP A 494 29.93 6.27 30.20
CA ASP A 494 30.94 5.33 29.75
C ASP A 494 30.70 3.96 30.36
N LEU A 495 30.66 2.93 29.51
CA LEU A 495 30.65 1.53 29.85
C LEU A 495 31.97 0.91 29.42
N LEU A 496 32.69 0.30 30.32
CA LEU A 496 33.92 -0.47 30.06
C LEU A 496 33.73 -1.90 30.54
N VAL A 497 33.95 -2.87 29.69
CA VAL A 497 34.05 -4.29 30.02
C VAL A 497 35.44 -4.76 29.64
N ASP A 498 36.22 -5.25 30.62
CA ASP A 498 37.59 -5.72 30.43
C ASP A 498 37.76 -7.15 30.96
N ASP A 499 38.48 -7.99 30.19
CA ASP A 499 38.88 -9.34 30.62
C ASP A 499 40.39 -9.53 30.54
N ASP A 500 40.90 -10.46 31.33
CA ASP A 500 42.32 -10.85 31.40
C ASP A 500 42.62 -12.14 30.62
N GLY A 501 41.77 -12.49 29.67
CA GLY A 501 41.84 -13.76 28.93
C GLY A 501 42.80 -13.77 27.76
N LEU A 502 42.56 -14.70 26.79
CA LEU A 502 43.43 -14.92 25.64
C LEU A 502 43.51 -13.76 24.66
N GLY A 503 42.52 -12.89 24.63
CA GLY A 503 42.43 -11.83 23.63
C GLY A 503 42.37 -12.33 22.18
N PHE A 504 42.27 -11.43 21.23
CA PHE A 504 42.23 -11.72 19.80
C PHE A 504 42.78 -10.53 18.99
N ASP A 505 43.03 -10.73 17.69
CA ASP A 505 43.35 -9.65 16.78
C ASP A 505 42.07 -9.07 16.15
N PRO A 506 41.67 -7.82 16.47
CA PRO A 506 40.46 -7.20 15.95
C PRO A 506 40.49 -6.94 14.43
N ALA A 507 41.66 -6.98 13.79
CA ALA A 507 41.83 -6.75 12.35
C ALA A 507 41.53 -8.01 11.52
N VAL A 508 41.46 -9.19 12.14
CA VAL A 508 41.15 -10.45 11.45
C VAL A 508 39.64 -10.67 11.44
N GLU A 509 39.06 -10.70 10.23
CA GLU A 509 37.65 -11.08 10.07
C GLU A 509 37.47 -12.56 10.40
N HIS A 510 36.74 -12.86 11.43
CA HIS A 510 36.33 -14.24 11.74
C HIS A 510 34.89 -14.49 11.28
N PRO A 511 34.66 -15.46 10.37
CA PRO A 511 33.31 -15.82 9.96
C PRO A 511 32.46 -16.28 11.17
N GLY A 512 31.37 -15.57 11.46
CA GLY A 512 30.45 -15.90 12.55
C GLY A 512 30.39 -14.93 13.73
N HIS A 513 31.16 -13.85 13.75
CA HIS A 513 31.12 -12.82 14.81
C HIS A 513 30.02 -11.75 14.60
N LEU A 514 28.77 -12.16 14.56
CA LEU A 514 27.59 -11.25 14.55
C LEU A 514 27.54 -10.38 15.83
N GLY A 515 28.07 -10.85 16.95
CA GLY A 515 28.00 -10.16 18.25
C GLY A 515 28.73 -8.82 18.28
N LEU A 516 29.96 -8.72 17.71
CA LEU A 516 30.72 -7.46 17.69
C LEU A 516 30.08 -6.41 16.80
N GLY A 517 29.52 -6.82 15.66
CA GLY A 517 28.74 -5.95 14.76
C GLY A 517 27.50 -5.41 15.47
N THR A 518 26.71 -6.31 16.06
CA THR A 518 25.47 -5.93 16.76
C THR A 518 25.74 -4.98 17.93
N MET A 519 26.81 -5.18 18.71
CA MET A 519 27.20 -4.25 19.78
C MET A 519 27.55 -2.86 19.22
N ARG A 520 28.26 -2.79 18.10
CA ARG A 520 28.65 -1.53 17.46
C ARG A 520 27.43 -0.79 16.91
N ASP A 521 26.49 -1.50 16.30
CA ASP A 521 25.25 -0.92 15.77
C ASP A 521 24.36 -0.39 16.89
N ARG A 522 24.27 -1.10 18.01
CA ARG A 522 23.56 -0.62 19.23
C ARG A 522 24.20 0.65 19.80
N ALA A 523 25.51 0.74 19.85
CA ALA A 523 26.18 1.94 20.31
C ALA A 523 25.93 3.14 19.38
N ARG A 524 25.92 2.90 18.06
CA ARG A 524 25.64 3.94 17.05
C ARG A 524 24.17 4.41 17.09
N SER A 525 23.20 3.51 17.30
CA SER A 525 21.79 3.91 17.40
C SER A 525 21.52 4.87 18.55
N LEU A 526 22.39 4.89 19.55
CA LEU A 526 22.36 5.84 20.68
C LEU A 526 23.17 7.12 20.42
N GLY A 527 23.64 7.36 19.19
CA GLY A 527 24.57 8.47 18.91
C GLY A 527 25.92 8.34 19.60
N GLY A 528 26.23 7.14 20.14
CA GLY A 528 27.44 6.84 20.86
C GLY A 528 28.54 6.24 19.98
N SER A 529 29.66 5.91 20.62
CA SER A 529 30.81 5.25 19.99
C SER A 529 31.21 4.00 20.76
N MET A 530 31.72 2.99 20.02
CA MET A 530 32.27 1.78 20.60
C MET A 530 33.69 1.54 20.09
N ARG A 531 34.59 1.26 21.00
CA ARG A 531 35.99 0.90 20.75
C ARG A 531 36.31 -0.45 21.38
N ILE A 532 37.02 -1.28 20.65
CA ILE A 532 37.52 -2.58 21.14
C ILE A 532 39.04 -2.56 21.05
N GLU A 533 39.69 -2.85 22.19
CA GLU A 533 41.12 -3.05 22.28
C GLU A 533 41.39 -4.47 22.74
N SER A 534 42.08 -5.24 21.88
CA SER A 534 42.44 -6.63 22.16
C SER A 534 43.73 -7.00 21.44
N ALA A 535 44.52 -7.84 22.07
CA ALA A 535 45.67 -8.48 21.45
C ALA A 535 45.84 -9.91 22.00
N PRO A 536 46.36 -10.85 21.20
CA PRO A 536 46.62 -12.21 21.67
C PRO A 536 47.48 -12.23 22.95
N GLY A 537 46.96 -12.85 24.01
CA GLY A 537 47.59 -12.96 25.34
C GLY A 537 47.42 -11.73 26.22
N SER A 538 46.65 -10.71 25.84
CA SER A 538 46.50 -9.45 26.59
C SER A 538 45.07 -9.15 27.04
N GLY A 539 44.13 -10.11 26.81
CA GLY A 539 42.72 -9.90 27.10
C GLY A 539 42.03 -8.96 26.14
N THR A 540 40.80 -8.57 26.46
CA THR A 540 39.97 -7.68 25.63
C THR A 540 39.39 -6.56 26.49
N GLN A 541 39.29 -5.37 25.90
CA GLN A 541 38.57 -4.21 26.47
C GLN A 541 37.53 -3.74 25.46
N VAL A 542 36.27 -3.69 25.89
CA VAL A 542 35.15 -3.12 25.15
C VAL A 542 34.76 -1.81 25.85
N HIS A 543 34.99 -0.69 25.19
CA HIS A 543 34.66 0.63 25.69
C HIS A 543 33.54 1.24 24.85
N VAL A 544 32.45 1.64 25.48
CA VAL A 544 31.29 2.30 24.87
C VAL A 544 31.04 3.63 25.57
N ASN A 545 30.91 4.69 24.78
CA ASN A 545 30.51 6.01 25.26
C ASN A 545 29.20 6.41 24.62
N VAL A 546 28.24 6.87 25.43
CA VAL A 546 26.91 7.31 24.98
C VAL A 546 26.64 8.71 25.53
N PRO A 547 26.15 9.67 24.71
CA PRO A 547 25.84 11.02 25.20
C PRO A 547 24.82 11.00 26.34
N ALA A 548 25.00 11.90 27.33
CA ALA A 548 23.96 12.12 28.33
C ALA A 548 22.74 12.76 27.64
N HIS A 549 21.55 12.25 27.91
CA HIS A 549 20.27 12.66 27.30
C HIS A 549 19.95 12.01 25.93
N CYS A 550 20.44 10.82 25.66
CA CYS A 550 19.93 9.97 24.59
C CYS A 550 18.61 9.28 24.96
#